data_2cb7e203c4ee94222dcf3db96d7df57c
#
_entry.id   2cb7e203c4ee94222dcf3db96d7df57c
#
_cell.length_a   1.000
_cell.length_b   1.000
_cell.length_c   1.000
_cell.angle_alpha   90.00
_cell.angle_beta   90.00
_cell.angle_gamma   90.00
#
_symmetry.space_group_name_H-M   'P 1'
#
loop_
_entity.id
_entity.type
_entity.pdbx_description
1 polymer ?
#
loop_
_entity_poly.entity_id
_entity_poly.type
_entity_poly.pdbx_seq_one_letter_code
_entity_poly.pdbx_strand_id
1 'polypeptide(L)' 'PDFEDVSEYFLDAGCENRLASRFMNYYEGTGWMTKTGKPITNWKAFADMWIDGEKEKQQYSEPEFNRL' A
#
# COMPACT_ATOMS: atom_id res chain seq x y z
N PRO A 1 5.44 11.07 5.65
CA PRO A 1 4.10 11.25 6.22
C PRO A 1 3.96 10.55 7.56
N ASP A 2 2.98 10.97 8.33
CA ASP A 2 2.67 10.32 9.58
C ASP A 2 1.85 9.09 9.33
N PHE A 3 1.88 8.15 10.26
CA PHE A 3 1.06 6.96 10.12
C PHE A 3 -0.42 7.31 10.04
N GLU A 4 -0.83 8.33 10.74
CA GLU A 4 -2.20 8.76 10.71
C GLU A 4 -2.63 9.16 9.31
N ASP A 5 -1.80 9.91 8.60
CA ASP A 5 -2.08 10.34 7.24
C ASP A 5 -2.15 9.13 6.30
N VAL A 6 -1.22 8.22 6.47
CA VAL A 6 -1.17 7.03 5.62
C VAL A 6 -2.38 6.15 5.88
N SER A 7 -2.70 5.96 7.15
CA SER A 7 -3.83 5.13 7.54
C SER A 7 -5.13 5.66 6.95
N GLU A 8 -5.31 6.96 7.05
CA GLU A 8 -6.50 7.59 6.55
C GLU A 8 -6.62 7.43 5.04
N TYR A 9 -5.52 7.59 4.35
CA TYR A 9 -5.52 7.46 2.91
C TYR A 9 -5.90 6.05 2.47
N PHE A 10 -5.35 5.05 3.17
CA PHE A 10 -5.65 3.66 2.82
C PHE A 10 -7.09 3.30 3.20
N LEU A 11 -7.57 3.79 4.32
CA LEU A 11 -8.94 3.52 4.72
C LEU A 11 -9.94 4.13 3.74
N ASP A 12 -9.66 5.33 3.28
CA ASP A 12 -10.51 5.99 2.30
C ASP A 12 -10.58 5.20 1.00
N ALA A 13 -9.55 4.46 0.71
CA ALA A 13 -9.52 3.64 -0.49
C ALA A 13 -10.13 2.26 -0.27
N GLY A 14 -10.61 2.00 0.93
CA GLY A 14 -11.22 0.70 1.24
C GLY A 14 -10.25 -0.36 1.69
N CYS A 15 -9.05 0.04 2.09
CA CYS A 15 -8.05 -0.91 2.54
C CYS A 15 -7.94 -0.89 4.06
N GLU A 16 -7.37 -1.96 4.61
CA GLU A 16 -7.25 -2.07 6.06
C GLU A 16 -6.01 -1.40 6.58
N ASN A 17 -6.03 -1.09 7.87
CA ASN A 17 -4.86 -0.51 8.53
C ASN A 17 -3.64 -1.38 8.44
N ARG A 18 -3.82 -2.68 8.32
CA ARG A 18 -2.72 -3.59 8.18
C ARG A 18 -1.86 -3.26 6.96
N LEU A 19 -2.53 -2.91 5.86
CA LEU A 19 -1.80 -2.56 4.65
C LEU A 19 -1.06 -1.24 4.84
N ALA A 20 -1.69 -0.30 5.52
CA ALA A 20 -1.05 0.98 5.81
C ALA A 20 0.21 0.78 6.67
N SER A 21 0.13 -0.12 7.64
CA SER A 21 1.27 -0.44 8.48
C SER A 21 2.41 -1.01 7.67
N ARG A 22 2.09 -1.92 6.77
CA ARG A 22 3.12 -2.53 5.93
C ARG A 22 3.76 -1.49 5.04
N PHE A 23 2.95 -0.61 4.47
CA PHE A 23 3.45 0.44 3.62
C PHE A 23 4.42 1.33 4.40
N MET A 24 4.00 1.77 5.57
CA MET A 24 4.84 2.61 6.41
C MET A 24 6.15 1.93 6.76
N ASN A 25 6.05 0.70 7.24
CA ASN A 25 7.24 -0.03 7.65
C ASN A 25 8.21 -0.22 6.50
N TYR A 26 7.68 -0.52 5.34
CA TYR A 26 8.54 -0.73 4.19
C TYR A 26 9.33 0.52 3.83
N TYR A 27 8.65 1.65 3.73
CA TYR A 27 9.33 2.87 3.33
C TYR A 27 10.13 3.52 4.46
N GLU A 28 9.74 3.27 5.69
CA GLU A 28 10.58 3.69 6.81
C GLU A 28 11.90 2.96 6.74
N GLY A 29 11.85 1.70 6.35
CA GLY A 29 13.08 0.93 6.22
C GLY A 29 13.99 1.39 5.09
N THR A 30 13.41 2.01 4.07
CA THR A 30 14.22 2.52 2.97
C THR A 30 14.59 3.97 3.16
N GLY A 31 14.15 4.59 4.27
CA GLY A 31 14.41 6.00 4.52
C GLY A 31 13.64 6.90 3.58
N TRP A 32 12.50 6.40 3.09
CA TRP A 32 11.64 7.13 2.17
C TRP A 32 12.39 7.52 0.90
N MET A 33 13.13 6.55 0.38
CA MET A 33 13.85 6.72 -0.86
C MET A 33 13.53 5.61 -1.83
N THR A 34 13.64 5.92 -3.12
CA THR A 34 13.43 4.92 -4.15
C THR A 34 14.67 4.05 -4.27
N LYS A 35 14.57 3.02 -5.11
CA LYS A 35 15.69 2.13 -5.34
C LYS A 35 16.91 2.85 -5.90
N THR A 36 16.67 3.94 -6.60
CA THR A 36 17.77 4.70 -7.19
C THR A 36 18.28 5.78 -6.25
N GLY A 37 17.77 5.81 -5.02
CA GLY A 37 18.29 6.76 -4.03
C GLY A 37 17.66 8.13 -4.07
N LYS A 38 16.52 8.26 -4.73
CA LYS A 38 15.83 9.54 -4.78
C LYS A 38 14.80 9.62 -3.70
N PRO A 39 14.63 10.78 -3.06
CA PRO A 39 13.63 10.91 -2.01
C PRO A 39 12.22 10.75 -2.56
N ILE A 40 11.37 10.14 -1.77
CA ILE A 40 9.97 9.99 -2.13
C ILE A 40 9.23 11.22 -1.65
N THR A 41 8.83 12.07 -2.57
CA THR A 41 8.13 13.30 -2.23
C THR A 41 6.63 13.18 -2.42
N ASN A 42 6.20 12.21 -3.24
CA ASN A 42 4.78 12.01 -3.48
C ASN A 42 4.40 10.61 -3.02
N TRP A 43 4.28 10.45 -1.72
CA TRP A 43 4.01 9.13 -1.17
C TRP A 43 2.63 8.60 -1.58
N LYS A 44 1.71 9.48 -1.92
CA LYS A 44 0.38 9.04 -2.31
C LYS A 44 0.39 8.27 -3.62
N ALA A 45 1.28 8.63 -4.52
CA ALA A 45 1.40 7.87 -5.76
C ALA A 45 1.87 6.45 -5.48
N PHE A 46 2.79 6.30 -4.54
CA PHE A 46 3.24 4.97 -4.15
C PHE A 46 2.16 4.21 -3.41
N ALA A 47 1.41 4.91 -2.56
CA ALA A 47 0.30 4.28 -1.86
C ALA A 47 -0.74 3.76 -2.85
N ASP A 48 -0.99 4.50 -3.91
CA ASP A 48 -1.93 4.06 -4.93
C ASP A 48 -1.50 2.75 -5.58
N MET A 49 -0.22 2.59 -5.78
CA MET A 49 0.30 1.35 -6.35
C MET A 49 0.06 0.17 -5.41
N TRP A 50 0.25 0.40 -4.13
CA TRP A 50 0.00 -0.64 -3.13
C TRP A 50 -1.48 -0.98 -3.06
N ILE A 51 -2.33 0.04 -3.12
CA ILE A 51 -3.78 -0.15 -3.08
C ILE A 51 -4.23 -0.96 -4.29
N ASP A 52 -3.73 -0.61 -5.46
CA ASP A 52 -4.08 -1.33 -6.67
C ASP A 52 -3.65 -2.80 -6.60
N GLY A 53 -2.46 -3.02 -6.09
CA GLY A 53 -1.96 -4.38 -5.95
C GLY A 53 -2.80 -5.21 -5.01
N GLU A 54 -3.25 -4.59 -3.94
CA GLU A 54 -4.08 -5.29 -2.97
C GLU A 54 -5.45 -5.64 -3.54
N LYS A 55 -6.03 -4.71 -4.27
CA LYS A 55 -7.32 -4.96 -4.88
C LYS A 55 -7.25 -6.03 -5.94
N GLU A 56 -6.18 -6.06 -6.68
CA GLU A 56 -5.96 -7.09 -7.66
C GLU A 56 -5.83 -8.45 -7.01
N LYS A 57 -5.12 -8.53 -5.92
CA LYS A 57 -4.98 -9.73 -5.18
C LYS A 57 -6.30 -10.27 -4.70
N GLN A 58 -7.15 -9.42 -4.15
CA GLN A 58 -8.43 -9.81 -3.67
C GLN A 58 -9.31 -10.33 -4.78
N GLN A 59 -9.29 -9.65 -5.91
CA GLN A 59 -10.05 -10.04 -7.03
C GLN A 59 -9.60 -11.38 -7.56
N TYR A 60 -8.29 -11.57 -7.61
CA TYR A 60 -7.72 -12.76 -8.14
C TYR A 60 -7.96 -13.98 -7.28
N SER A 61 -7.92 -13.83 -5.97
CA SER A 61 -8.05 -14.95 -5.12
C SER A 61 -9.45 -15.49 -5.06
N GLU A 62 -10.44 -14.69 -5.37
CA GLU A 62 -11.74 -15.15 -5.28
C GLU A 62 -12.18 -16.12 -6.26
N PRO A 63 -12.00 -15.93 -7.46
CA PRO A 63 -12.54 -16.83 -8.40
C PRO A 63 -12.05 -18.19 -8.29
N GLU A 64 -11.01 -18.40 -7.94
CA GLU A 64 -10.60 -19.65 -7.98
C GLU A 64 -11.10 -20.51 -7.13
N PHE A 65 -11.43 -20.39 -6.49
CA PHE A 65 -11.74 -21.28 -5.71
C PHE A 65 -12.79 -21.98 -5.88
N ASN A 66 -13.42 -21.70 -6.18
CA ASN A 66 -14.47 -22.34 -6.25
C ASN A 66 -14.62 -23.36 -6.93
N ARG A 67 -14.21 -23.62 -7.51
CA ARG A 67 -14.33 -24.56 -8.12
C ARG A 67 -14.30 -25.61 -7.86
N LEU A 68 -14.12 -25.73 -7.41
CA LEU A 68 -13.91 -26.86 -7.24
C LEU A 68 -14.36 -27.51 -7.23
#